data_318429dd71fe020e4cac87c0fc71f57f
#
_entry.id   318429dd71fe020e4cac87c0fc71f57f
#
_cell.length_a   1.000
_cell.length_b   1.000
_cell.length_c   1.000
_cell.angle_alpha   90.00
_cell.angle_beta   90.00
_cell.angle_gamma   90.00
#
_symmetry.space_group_name_H-M   'P 1'
#
loop_
_entity.id
_entity.type
_entity.pdbx_description
1 polymer ?
#
loop_
_entity_poly.entity_id
_entity_poly.type
_entity_poly.pdbx_seq_one_letter_code
_entity_poly.pdbx_strand_id
1 'polypeptide(L)'
;FEMNWKYDDALQTADKHSFFKFMVKSVSEKHGFRATFMPKPFKGLTGSGCHAHISVWSMDGKSNAFSDPKKELSLSDQGRNFLGGIMKHASALAAICNPTVNSYKRINAPRTSSGATWAPNTVTWTGNNRTHMVRVPGPGRFELRLPDGAANPYLLQAVIIAAGLDGVRTKADPGRRYDIDMYQQGHTVKGAPKLPLNLLDALREYDKDKTLKSMMGDEFSTAYLKLKHQEWNSYVSHFSRWEHENTLDI
;
A
#
# COMPACT_ATOMS: atom_id res chain seq x y z
N PHE A 1 -17.48 -6.43 -2.04
CA PHE A 1 -17.44 -6.16 -3.49
C PHE A 1 -16.05 -5.72 -3.87
N GLU A 2 -15.57 -6.14 -5.06
CA GLU A 2 -14.33 -5.69 -5.67
C GLU A 2 -14.66 -5.08 -7.03
N MET A 3 -14.06 -3.91 -7.30
CA MET A 3 -14.19 -3.24 -8.60
C MET A 3 -12.80 -3.09 -9.20
N ASN A 4 -12.67 -3.49 -10.45
CA ASN A 4 -11.47 -3.32 -11.26
C ASN A 4 -11.81 -2.48 -12.48
N TRP A 5 -10.89 -1.61 -12.89
CA TRP A 5 -11.06 -0.82 -14.11
C TRP A 5 -9.82 -0.92 -15.01
N LYS A 6 -10.02 -0.58 -16.26
CA LYS A 6 -8.95 -0.58 -17.25
C LYS A 6 -7.86 0.40 -16.82
N TYR A 7 -6.59 0.00 -16.97
CA TYR A 7 -5.44 0.86 -16.69
C TYR A 7 -5.46 2.12 -17.57
N ASP A 8 -4.84 3.17 -17.07
CA ASP A 8 -4.64 4.45 -17.74
C ASP A 8 -3.34 5.10 -17.20
N ASP A 9 -3.00 6.30 -17.67
CA ASP A 9 -1.92 7.05 -17.07
C ASP A 9 -2.20 7.39 -15.58
N ALA A 10 -1.14 7.71 -14.84
CA ALA A 10 -1.22 7.87 -13.40
C ALA A 10 -2.22 8.96 -12.98
N LEU A 11 -2.24 10.11 -13.67
CA LEU A 11 -3.12 11.22 -13.33
C LEU A 11 -4.57 10.89 -13.65
N GLN A 12 -4.84 10.37 -14.84
CA GLN A 12 -6.18 9.92 -15.24
C GLN A 12 -6.72 8.82 -14.30
N THR A 13 -5.86 7.90 -13.87
CA THR A 13 -6.23 6.88 -12.89
C THR A 13 -6.61 7.50 -11.56
N ALA A 14 -5.90 8.52 -11.08
CA ALA A 14 -6.22 9.22 -9.84
C ALA A 14 -7.56 9.97 -9.94
N ASP A 15 -7.81 10.65 -11.05
CA ASP A 15 -9.09 11.33 -11.34
C ASP A 15 -10.25 10.34 -11.34
N LYS A 16 -10.14 9.24 -12.09
CA LYS A 16 -11.14 8.18 -12.17
C LYS A 16 -11.40 7.54 -10.81
N HIS A 17 -10.37 7.30 -10.02
CA HIS A 17 -10.51 6.75 -8.67
C HIS A 17 -11.23 7.72 -7.72
N SER A 18 -10.90 9.01 -7.79
CA SER A 18 -11.58 10.04 -6.99
C SER A 18 -13.06 10.13 -7.36
N PHE A 19 -13.37 10.17 -8.66
CA PHE A 19 -14.73 10.14 -9.18
C PHE A 19 -15.48 8.86 -8.78
N PHE A 20 -14.85 7.70 -8.89
CA PHE A 20 -15.41 6.41 -8.46
C PHE A 20 -15.83 6.44 -6.98
N LYS A 21 -14.95 6.91 -6.08
CA LYS A 21 -15.28 7.01 -4.65
C LYS A 21 -16.47 7.93 -4.40
N PHE A 22 -16.55 9.06 -5.10
CA PHE A 22 -17.67 9.97 -5.04
C PHE A 22 -18.96 9.32 -5.54
N MET A 23 -18.92 8.73 -6.74
CA MET A 23 -20.09 8.11 -7.38
C MET A 23 -20.66 6.95 -6.56
N VAL A 24 -19.79 6.06 -6.06
CA VAL A 24 -20.23 4.92 -5.24
C VAL A 24 -20.96 5.40 -3.98
N LYS A 25 -20.44 6.42 -3.30
CA LYS A 25 -21.12 7.00 -2.13
C LYS A 25 -22.47 7.62 -2.49
N SER A 26 -22.50 8.46 -3.53
CA SER A 26 -23.72 9.17 -3.96
C SER A 26 -24.82 8.22 -4.45
N VAL A 27 -24.45 7.20 -5.22
CA VAL A 27 -25.42 6.20 -5.72
C VAL A 27 -25.92 5.33 -4.56
N SER A 28 -25.03 4.88 -3.68
CA SER A 28 -25.44 4.07 -2.52
C SER A 28 -26.43 4.81 -1.61
N GLU A 29 -26.20 6.10 -1.37
CA GLU A 29 -27.08 6.95 -0.55
C GLU A 29 -28.49 7.05 -1.14
N LYS A 30 -28.60 7.21 -2.46
CA LYS A 30 -29.91 7.21 -3.17
C LYS A 30 -30.69 5.90 -3.01
N HIS A 31 -30.01 4.80 -2.73
CA HIS A 31 -30.60 3.49 -2.49
C HIS A 31 -30.72 3.12 -1.01
N GLY A 32 -30.54 4.08 -0.10
CA GLY A 32 -30.64 3.87 1.35
C GLY A 32 -29.44 3.14 1.97
N PHE A 33 -28.31 3.05 1.26
CA PHE A 33 -27.08 2.43 1.75
C PHE A 33 -25.99 3.45 2.03
N ARG A 34 -25.10 3.14 2.94
CA ARG A 34 -23.86 3.88 3.18
C ARG A 34 -22.67 3.08 2.64
N ALA A 35 -22.05 3.52 1.55
CA ALA A 35 -20.79 2.96 1.08
C ALA A 35 -19.62 3.47 1.91
N THR A 36 -18.67 2.59 2.22
CA THR A 36 -17.45 2.92 2.94
C THR A 36 -16.22 2.38 2.25
N PHE A 37 -15.15 3.18 2.25
CA PHE A 37 -13.79 2.79 1.86
C PHE A 37 -12.87 2.65 3.08
N MET A 38 -13.45 2.56 4.27
CA MET A 38 -12.72 2.35 5.51
C MET A 38 -11.88 1.07 5.41
N PRO A 39 -10.57 1.11 5.71
CA PRO A 39 -9.67 -0.02 5.52
C PRO A 39 -10.09 -1.30 6.25
N LYS A 40 -10.62 -1.17 7.47
CA LYS A 40 -11.10 -2.29 8.28
C LYS A 40 -12.39 -1.90 9.02
N PRO A 41 -13.56 -1.98 8.36
CA PRO A 41 -14.82 -1.56 9.00
C PRO A 41 -15.31 -2.54 10.07
N PHE A 42 -15.03 -3.85 9.92
CA PHE A 42 -15.53 -4.88 10.83
C PHE A 42 -14.43 -5.84 11.26
N LYS A 43 -14.43 -6.22 12.55
CA LYS A 43 -13.56 -7.27 13.10
C LYS A 43 -13.92 -8.63 12.47
N GLY A 44 -12.90 -9.40 12.06
CA GLY A 44 -13.11 -10.75 11.51
C GLY A 44 -13.57 -10.80 10.05
N LEU A 45 -14.01 -9.69 9.46
CA LEU A 45 -14.41 -9.62 8.05
C LEU A 45 -13.32 -9.04 7.16
N THR A 46 -13.49 -9.16 5.84
CA THR A 46 -12.57 -8.61 4.83
C THR A 46 -12.43 -7.09 4.96
N GLY A 47 -11.22 -6.58 4.77
CA GLY A 47 -10.95 -5.14 4.68
C GLY A 47 -11.03 -4.61 3.27
N SER A 48 -10.96 -3.29 3.13
CA SER A 48 -10.95 -2.57 1.84
C SER A 48 -9.52 -2.33 1.39
N GLY A 49 -8.94 -3.24 0.59
CA GLY A 49 -7.66 -3.04 -0.09
C GLY A 49 -7.82 -2.13 -1.31
N CYS A 50 -6.73 -1.48 -1.71
CA CYS A 50 -6.63 -0.70 -2.94
C CYS A 50 -5.35 -1.10 -3.67
N HIS A 51 -5.34 -2.30 -4.25
CA HIS A 51 -4.16 -2.84 -4.89
C HIS A 51 -3.82 -2.07 -6.16
N ALA A 52 -2.59 -1.59 -6.27
CA ALA A 52 -2.13 -0.82 -7.42
C ALA A 52 -1.35 -1.72 -8.39
N HIS A 53 -1.84 -1.86 -9.61
CA HIS A 53 -1.11 -2.47 -10.72
C HIS A 53 -0.29 -1.41 -11.45
N ILE A 54 0.99 -1.65 -11.62
CA ILE A 54 1.95 -0.67 -12.11
C ILE A 54 2.71 -1.23 -13.30
N SER A 55 2.76 -0.44 -14.37
CA SER A 55 3.62 -0.65 -15.53
C SER A 55 4.13 0.70 -16.04
N VAL A 56 5.27 0.74 -16.68
CA VAL A 56 5.84 1.95 -17.29
C VAL A 56 6.01 1.71 -18.78
N TRP A 57 5.59 2.68 -19.57
CA TRP A 57 5.60 2.60 -21.01
C TRP A 57 6.42 3.74 -21.62
N SER A 58 6.94 3.53 -22.83
CA SER A 58 7.51 4.61 -23.64
C SER A 58 6.47 5.69 -23.91
N MET A 59 6.93 6.93 -24.16
CA MET A 59 6.02 8.07 -24.41
C MET A 59 5.07 7.87 -25.60
N ASP A 60 5.46 7.05 -26.57
CA ASP A 60 4.60 6.69 -27.71
C ASP A 60 3.66 5.51 -27.42
N GLY A 61 3.69 4.96 -26.19
CA GLY A 61 2.84 3.86 -25.74
C GLY A 61 3.15 2.49 -26.37
N LYS A 62 4.25 2.35 -27.15
CA LYS A 62 4.51 1.14 -27.93
C LYS A 62 5.34 0.09 -27.18
N SER A 63 6.19 0.50 -26.26
CA SER A 63 7.07 -0.40 -25.52
C SER A 63 6.86 -0.31 -24.02
N ASN A 64 6.75 -1.48 -23.37
CA ASN A 64 6.66 -1.59 -21.93
C ASN A 64 8.07 -1.66 -21.35
N ALA A 65 8.46 -0.64 -20.58
CA ALA A 65 9.78 -0.52 -19.99
C ALA A 65 10.06 -1.59 -18.91
N PHE A 66 9.03 -2.18 -18.33
CA PHE A 66 9.18 -3.25 -17.34
C PHE A 66 9.28 -4.64 -17.93
N SER A 67 9.07 -4.82 -19.24
CA SER A 67 9.03 -6.14 -19.87
C SER A 67 10.37 -6.50 -20.52
N ASP A 68 10.90 -7.67 -20.16
CA ASP A 68 11.99 -8.35 -20.86
C ASP A 68 11.77 -9.87 -20.77
N PRO A 69 11.35 -10.53 -21.89
CA PRO A 69 11.07 -11.96 -21.89
C PRO A 69 12.27 -12.86 -21.55
N LYS A 70 13.49 -12.32 -21.61
CA LYS A 70 14.73 -13.07 -21.32
C LYS A 70 15.12 -13.04 -19.84
N LYS A 71 14.45 -12.21 -19.05
CA LYS A 71 14.75 -12.01 -17.62
C LYS A 71 13.77 -12.81 -16.73
N GLU A 72 14.17 -12.94 -15.47
CA GLU A 72 13.35 -13.60 -14.44
C GLU A 72 11.96 -12.92 -14.32
N LEU A 73 10.89 -13.72 -14.28
CA LEU A 73 9.50 -13.28 -14.31
C LEU A 73 9.17 -12.33 -15.47
N SER A 74 9.97 -12.37 -16.54
CA SER A 74 9.91 -11.44 -17.68
C SER A 74 9.96 -9.95 -17.25
N LEU A 75 10.64 -9.64 -16.15
CA LEU A 75 10.79 -8.30 -15.61
C LEU A 75 12.16 -7.73 -16.02
N SER A 76 12.16 -6.60 -16.73
CA SER A 76 13.38 -5.92 -17.15
C SER A 76 14.21 -5.43 -15.97
N ASP A 77 15.48 -5.08 -16.19
CA ASP A 77 16.31 -4.46 -15.15
C ASP A 77 15.70 -3.15 -14.63
N GLN A 78 15.07 -2.37 -15.50
CA GLN A 78 14.35 -1.15 -15.09
C GLN A 78 13.14 -1.46 -14.22
N GLY A 79 12.34 -2.47 -14.57
CA GLY A 79 11.21 -2.94 -13.76
C GLY A 79 11.68 -3.50 -12.42
N ARG A 80 12.79 -4.28 -12.43
CA ARG A 80 13.40 -4.80 -11.21
C ARG A 80 13.93 -3.68 -10.30
N ASN A 81 14.58 -2.68 -10.84
CA ASN A 81 15.06 -1.55 -10.07
C ASN A 81 13.93 -0.70 -9.51
N PHE A 82 12.86 -0.48 -10.29
CA PHE A 82 11.67 0.22 -9.80
C PHE A 82 11.03 -0.53 -8.63
N LEU A 83 10.88 -1.84 -8.75
CA LEU A 83 10.46 -2.72 -7.65
C LEU A 83 11.41 -2.60 -6.44
N GLY A 84 12.73 -2.57 -6.67
CA GLY A 84 13.74 -2.35 -5.64
C GLY A 84 13.52 -1.06 -4.85
N GLY A 85 13.14 0.02 -5.52
CA GLY A 85 12.76 1.27 -4.87
C GLY A 85 11.52 1.14 -4.00
N ILE A 86 10.48 0.46 -4.49
CA ILE A 86 9.27 0.16 -3.70
C ILE A 86 9.62 -0.66 -2.43
N MET A 87 10.48 -1.66 -2.56
CA MET A 87 10.91 -2.49 -1.42
C MET A 87 11.73 -1.69 -0.40
N LYS A 88 12.67 -0.87 -0.88
CA LYS A 88 13.54 0.00 -0.08
C LYS A 88 12.72 0.98 0.78
N HIS A 89 11.72 1.61 0.19
CA HIS A 89 10.90 2.63 0.83
C HIS A 89 9.61 2.10 1.47
N ALA A 90 9.39 0.78 1.53
CA ALA A 90 8.11 0.16 1.90
C ALA A 90 7.53 0.64 3.23
N SER A 91 8.37 0.79 4.27
CA SER A 91 7.92 1.27 5.58
C SER A 91 7.46 2.73 5.54
N ALA A 92 8.17 3.59 4.79
CA ALA A 92 7.79 4.98 4.59
C ALA A 92 6.55 5.12 3.69
N LEU A 93 6.43 4.29 2.64
CA LEU A 93 5.24 4.21 1.79
C LEU A 93 3.96 3.96 2.59
N ALA A 94 4.04 3.18 3.67
CA ALA A 94 2.88 2.87 4.51
C ALA A 94 2.21 4.13 5.07
N ALA A 95 2.94 5.21 5.36
CA ALA A 95 2.36 6.46 5.84
C ALA A 95 1.34 7.06 4.86
N ILE A 96 1.56 6.91 3.55
CA ILE A 96 0.71 7.48 2.48
C ILE A 96 -0.24 6.44 1.90
N CYS A 97 0.21 5.20 1.75
CA CYS A 97 -0.61 4.08 1.25
C CYS A 97 -1.66 3.61 2.27
N ASN A 98 -1.37 3.78 3.57
CA ASN A 98 -2.19 3.35 4.70
C ASN A 98 -2.37 4.52 5.68
N PRO A 99 -3.10 5.59 5.26
CA PRO A 99 -2.97 6.92 5.86
C PRO A 99 -3.79 7.14 7.14
N THR A 100 -4.46 6.12 7.68
CA THR A 100 -5.33 6.28 8.85
C THR A 100 -4.97 5.30 9.97
N VAL A 101 -5.37 5.60 11.20
CA VAL A 101 -5.23 4.67 12.33
C VAL A 101 -5.93 3.33 12.07
N ASN A 102 -7.01 3.34 11.31
CA ASN A 102 -7.76 2.15 10.94
C ASN A 102 -7.04 1.27 9.90
N SER A 103 -6.17 1.85 9.07
CA SER A 103 -5.37 1.13 8.06
C SER A 103 -4.55 0.00 8.70
N TYR A 104 -4.01 0.22 9.87
CA TYR A 104 -3.15 -0.74 10.58
C TYR A 104 -3.96 -1.87 11.24
N LYS A 105 -5.26 -1.68 11.46
CA LYS A 105 -6.18 -2.77 11.81
C LYS A 105 -6.44 -3.72 10.63
N ARG A 106 -6.26 -3.26 9.38
CA ARG A 106 -6.28 -4.11 8.19
C ARG A 106 -4.96 -4.87 8.05
N ILE A 107 -3.81 -4.18 8.08
CA ILE A 107 -2.48 -4.79 7.91
C ILE A 107 -2.20 -5.83 9.00
N ASN A 108 -2.60 -5.55 10.23
CA ASN A 108 -2.37 -6.41 11.40
C ASN A 108 -3.60 -7.24 11.79
N ALA A 109 -4.54 -7.45 10.87
CA ALA A 109 -5.73 -8.24 11.13
C ALA A 109 -5.37 -9.67 11.52
N PRO A 110 -6.02 -10.24 12.56
CA PRO A 110 -5.83 -11.63 12.92
C PRO A 110 -6.15 -12.56 11.73
N ARG A 111 -5.46 -13.68 11.67
CA ARG A 111 -5.73 -14.72 10.67
C ARG A 111 -7.13 -15.30 10.88
N THR A 112 -7.78 -15.64 9.78
CA THR A 112 -9.03 -16.41 9.77
C THR A 112 -8.83 -17.68 8.96
N SER A 113 -9.63 -18.70 9.20
CA SER A 113 -9.55 -19.98 8.47
C SER A 113 -9.70 -19.82 6.95
N SER A 114 -10.49 -18.84 6.51
CA SER A 114 -10.73 -18.56 5.09
C SER A 114 -9.62 -17.73 4.42
N GLY A 115 -8.69 -17.13 5.19
CA GLY A 115 -7.73 -16.15 4.67
C GLY A 115 -8.33 -14.80 4.24
N ALA A 116 -9.63 -14.61 4.42
CA ALA A 116 -10.34 -13.42 3.93
C ALA A 116 -9.87 -12.09 4.56
N THR A 117 -9.23 -12.16 5.73
CA THR A 117 -8.68 -10.98 6.43
C THR A 117 -7.23 -10.69 6.07
N TRP A 118 -6.63 -11.50 5.19
CA TRP A 118 -5.22 -11.37 4.88
C TRP A 118 -4.88 -10.03 4.24
N ALA A 119 -3.87 -9.37 4.79
CA ALA A 119 -3.16 -8.27 4.17
C ALA A 119 -1.65 -8.46 4.45
N PRO A 120 -0.77 -8.09 3.53
CA PRO A 120 0.67 -8.25 3.73
C PRO A 120 1.13 -7.32 4.86
N ASN A 121 1.88 -7.87 5.82
CA ASN A 121 2.49 -7.15 6.93
C ASN A 121 4.02 -7.23 6.96
N THR A 122 4.59 -7.82 5.93
CA THR A 122 6.03 -8.03 5.77
C THR A 122 6.44 -7.55 4.38
N VAL A 123 7.59 -6.90 4.30
CA VAL A 123 8.15 -6.39 3.04
C VAL A 123 8.73 -7.56 2.26
N THR A 124 7.92 -8.12 1.38
CA THR A 124 8.28 -9.30 0.56
C THR A 124 7.71 -9.17 -0.84
N TRP A 125 8.36 -9.82 -1.80
CA TRP A 125 7.92 -9.89 -3.18
C TRP A 125 8.12 -11.29 -3.76
N THR A 126 7.35 -11.61 -4.80
CA THR A 126 7.46 -12.87 -5.56
C THR A 126 6.73 -12.78 -6.90
N GLY A 127 6.63 -13.89 -7.60
CA GLY A 127 5.83 -14.08 -8.81
C GLY A 127 4.32 -13.98 -8.56
N ASN A 128 3.55 -14.85 -9.18
CA ASN A 128 2.07 -14.81 -9.12
C ASN A 128 1.51 -15.39 -7.80
N ASN A 129 1.81 -14.74 -6.68
CA ASN A 129 1.31 -15.15 -5.36
C ASN A 129 0.75 -13.94 -4.59
N ARG A 130 -0.54 -13.98 -4.24
CA ARG A 130 -1.29 -12.89 -3.59
C ARG A 130 -1.00 -12.72 -2.09
N THR A 131 -0.13 -13.54 -1.50
CA THR A 131 0.19 -13.45 -0.07
C THR A 131 1.36 -12.50 0.22
N HIS A 132 2.01 -11.93 -0.81
CA HIS A 132 3.13 -10.99 -0.68
C HIS A 132 2.70 -9.53 -0.80
N MET A 133 3.54 -8.62 -0.29
CA MET A 133 3.35 -7.18 -0.44
C MET A 133 3.42 -6.75 -1.91
N VAL A 134 4.38 -7.30 -2.66
CA VAL A 134 4.44 -7.12 -4.10
C VAL A 134 4.39 -8.46 -4.83
N ARG A 135 3.52 -8.51 -5.82
CA ARG A 135 3.28 -9.66 -6.70
C ARG A 135 3.61 -9.27 -8.13
N VAL A 136 4.34 -10.12 -8.84
CA VAL A 136 4.57 -10.01 -10.29
C VAL A 136 3.64 -11.01 -10.99
N PRO A 137 2.43 -10.61 -11.41
CA PRO A 137 1.41 -11.55 -11.92
C PRO A 137 1.66 -12.01 -13.35
N GLY A 138 2.54 -11.33 -14.07
CA GLY A 138 2.87 -11.60 -15.47
C GLY A 138 3.82 -10.54 -16.02
N PRO A 139 4.20 -10.64 -17.30
CA PRO A 139 5.18 -9.76 -17.92
C PRO A 139 4.86 -8.27 -17.80
N GLY A 140 5.88 -7.46 -17.57
CA GLY A 140 5.83 -6.01 -17.70
C GLY A 140 5.00 -5.27 -16.67
N ARG A 141 4.60 -5.90 -15.58
CA ARG A 141 3.85 -5.25 -14.48
C ARG A 141 4.05 -5.93 -13.14
N PHE A 142 3.82 -5.19 -12.08
CA PHE A 142 3.62 -5.76 -10.76
C PHE A 142 2.43 -5.12 -10.03
N GLU A 143 1.97 -5.78 -8.99
CA GLU A 143 0.88 -5.38 -8.13
C GLU A 143 1.43 -5.05 -6.74
N LEU A 144 1.27 -3.81 -6.31
CA LEU A 144 1.52 -3.40 -4.93
C LEU A 144 0.23 -3.59 -4.11
N ARG A 145 0.28 -4.49 -3.13
CA ARG A 145 -0.87 -4.89 -2.32
C ARG A 145 -0.95 -4.19 -0.96
N LEU A 146 0.00 -3.30 -0.70
CA LEU A 146 0.07 -2.49 0.52
C LEU A 146 -1.12 -1.53 0.66
N PRO A 147 -1.49 -0.72 -0.36
CA PRO A 147 -2.46 0.35 -0.20
C PRO A 147 -3.85 -0.13 0.21
N ASP A 148 -4.61 0.75 0.83
CA ASP A 148 -6.00 0.52 1.22
C ASP A 148 -6.96 1.60 0.72
N GLY A 149 -8.25 1.39 0.95
CA GLY A 149 -9.32 2.25 0.45
C GLY A 149 -9.32 3.68 1.00
N ALA A 150 -8.55 3.98 2.07
CA ALA A 150 -8.43 5.33 2.62
C ALA A 150 -7.37 6.17 1.91
N ALA A 151 -6.48 5.55 1.11
CA ALA A 151 -5.44 6.28 0.40
C ALA A 151 -6.01 7.39 -0.50
N ASN A 152 -5.35 8.54 -0.49
CA ASN A 152 -5.64 9.60 -1.44
C ASN A 152 -5.10 9.17 -2.82
N PRO A 153 -5.93 9.12 -3.88
CA PRO A 153 -5.53 8.60 -5.17
C PRO A 153 -4.33 9.31 -5.81
N TYR A 154 -4.23 10.61 -5.65
CA TYR A 154 -3.12 11.41 -6.20
C TYR A 154 -1.81 11.17 -5.43
N LEU A 155 -1.88 11.19 -4.09
CA LEU A 155 -0.71 10.93 -3.24
C LEU A 155 -0.21 9.49 -3.39
N LEU A 156 -1.12 8.53 -3.58
CA LEU A 156 -0.80 7.14 -3.86
C LEU A 156 0.06 7.01 -5.12
N GLN A 157 -0.37 7.62 -6.22
CA GLN A 157 0.39 7.58 -7.47
C GLN A 157 1.75 8.28 -7.32
N ALA A 158 1.75 9.48 -6.72
CA ALA A 158 2.96 10.28 -6.54
C ALA A 158 4.03 9.51 -5.72
N VAL A 159 3.64 8.91 -4.59
CA VAL A 159 4.60 8.22 -3.71
C VAL A 159 5.14 6.92 -4.32
N ILE A 160 4.31 6.19 -5.09
CA ILE A 160 4.75 5.01 -5.84
C ILE A 160 5.77 5.40 -6.91
N ILE A 161 5.49 6.47 -7.68
CA ILE A 161 6.38 6.98 -8.71
C ILE A 161 7.70 7.45 -8.08
N ALA A 162 7.63 8.22 -6.99
CA ALA A 162 8.82 8.71 -6.28
C ALA A 162 9.72 7.54 -5.83
N ALA A 163 9.17 6.57 -5.12
CA ALA A 163 9.92 5.40 -4.66
C ALA A 163 10.51 4.59 -5.82
N GLY A 164 9.73 4.34 -6.86
CA GLY A 164 10.19 3.59 -8.02
C GLY A 164 11.29 4.31 -8.81
N LEU A 165 11.17 5.63 -9.00
CA LEU A 165 12.20 6.43 -9.67
C LEU A 165 13.51 6.48 -8.88
N ASP A 166 13.47 6.56 -7.54
CA ASP A 166 14.67 6.42 -6.72
C ASP A 166 15.31 5.05 -6.96
N GLY A 167 14.51 4.00 -6.99
CA GLY A 167 14.99 2.65 -7.30
C GLY A 167 15.69 2.55 -8.66
N VAL A 168 15.13 3.14 -9.70
CA VAL A 168 15.73 3.16 -11.04
C VAL A 168 17.04 3.97 -11.04
N ARG A 169 17.04 5.16 -10.41
CA ARG A 169 18.23 6.03 -10.33
C ARG A 169 19.37 5.39 -9.56
N THR A 170 19.07 4.68 -8.49
CA THR A 170 20.07 4.05 -7.61
C THR A 170 20.38 2.60 -8.00
N LYS A 171 19.71 2.06 -9.04
CA LYS A 171 19.78 0.64 -9.43
C LYS A 171 19.48 -0.29 -8.25
N ALA A 172 18.46 0.06 -7.47
CA ALA A 172 18.09 -0.66 -6.27
C ALA A 172 17.71 -2.12 -6.59
N ASP A 173 18.22 -3.05 -5.81
CA ASP A 173 17.84 -4.46 -5.86
C ASP A 173 16.62 -4.68 -4.96
N PRO A 174 15.56 -5.37 -5.40
CA PRO A 174 14.40 -5.69 -4.56
C PRO A 174 14.70 -6.72 -3.45
N GLY A 175 15.91 -7.26 -3.43
CA GLY A 175 16.33 -8.27 -2.49
C GLY A 175 15.78 -9.66 -2.83
N ARG A 176 15.88 -10.57 -1.87
CA ARG A 176 15.48 -11.97 -2.04
C ARG A 176 14.01 -12.10 -2.42
N ARG A 177 13.73 -12.88 -3.48
CA ARG A 177 12.40 -13.38 -3.80
C ARG A 177 12.02 -14.53 -2.87
N TYR A 178 10.77 -14.54 -2.41
CA TYR A 178 10.24 -15.58 -1.54
C TYR A 178 9.09 -16.34 -2.24
N ASP A 179 9.36 -17.54 -2.74
CA ASP A 179 8.36 -18.36 -3.45
C ASP A 179 7.60 -19.29 -2.47
N ILE A 180 7.03 -18.70 -1.42
CA ILE A 180 6.27 -19.39 -0.38
C ILE A 180 4.91 -18.73 -0.18
N ASP A 181 3.99 -19.43 0.44
CA ASP A 181 2.72 -18.84 0.92
C ASP A 181 2.97 -18.10 2.23
N MET A 182 2.99 -16.76 2.17
CA MET A 182 3.20 -15.91 3.35
C MET A 182 2.07 -16.01 4.37
N TYR A 183 0.87 -16.41 3.97
CA TYR A 183 -0.23 -16.66 4.89
C TYR A 183 0.03 -17.90 5.77
N GLN A 184 0.53 -18.97 5.18
CA GLN A 184 0.81 -20.22 5.90
C GLN A 184 2.22 -20.22 6.51
N GLN A 185 3.22 -19.84 5.74
CA GLN A 185 4.65 -20.02 6.05
C GLN A 185 5.38 -18.72 6.41
N GLY A 186 4.70 -17.55 6.42
CA GLY A 186 5.34 -16.26 6.68
C GLY A 186 6.08 -16.17 8.02
N HIS A 187 5.73 -16.99 9.00
CA HIS A 187 6.43 -17.09 10.28
C HIS A 187 7.85 -17.67 10.15
N THR A 188 8.13 -18.41 9.07
CA THR A 188 9.46 -18.99 8.80
C THR A 188 10.42 -17.99 8.15
N VAL A 189 9.90 -16.87 7.62
CA VAL A 189 10.73 -15.85 6.95
C VAL A 189 11.51 -15.05 7.98
N LYS A 190 12.84 -15.20 7.93
CA LYS A 190 13.77 -14.44 8.75
C LYS A 190 14.42 -13.34 7.94
N GLY A 191 14.64 -12.17 8.56
CA GLY A 191 15.38 -11.05 7.96
C GLY A 191 14.57 -10.14 7.00
N ALA A 192 13.34 -10.48 6.62
CA ALA A 192 12.48 -9.56 5.90
C ALA A 192 11.89 -8.51 6.85
N PRO A 193 11.98 -7.20 6.53
CA PRO A 193 11.44 -6.15 7.37
C PRO A 193 9.92 -6.31 7.56
N LYS A 194 9.43 -5.95 8.72
CA LYS A 194 7.99 -5.82 8.98
C LYS A 194 7.51 -4.42 8.59
N LEU A 195 6.29 -4.36 8.10
CA LEU A 195 5.60 -3.07 7.92
C LEU A 195 5.28 -2.47 9.29
N PRO A 196 5.09 -1.13 9.37
CA PRO A 196 4.71 -0.46 10.61
C PRO A 196 3.45 -1.05 11.24
N LEU A 197 3.40 -1.09 12.58
CA LEU A 197 2.28 -1.66 13.33
C LEU A 197 1.14 -0.67 13.56
N ASN A 198 1.41 0.62 13.44
CA ASN A 198 0.46 1.71 13.66
C ASN A 198 0.82 2.93 12.82
N LEU A 199 -0.06 3.93 12.82
CA LEU A 199 0.13 5.16 12.05
C LEU A 199 1.38 5.94 12.51
N LEU A 200 1.64 6.03 13.81
CA LEU A 200 2.79 6.77 14.33
C LEU A 200 4.12 6.18 13.84
N ASP A 201 4.24 4.86 13.86
CA ASP A 201 5.45 4.20 13.38
C ASP A 201 5.66 4.43 11.88
N ALA A 202 4.60 4.41 11.09
CA ALA A 202 4.69 4.74 9.66
C ALA A 202 5.10 6.20 9.42
N LEU A 203 4.55 7.13 10.19
CA LEU A 203 4.94 8.55 10.10
C LEU A 203 6.41 8.76 10.49
N ARG A 204 6.90 8.05 11.50
CA ARG A 204 8.33 8.07 11.87
C ARG A 204 9.22 7.54 10.76
N GLU A 205 8.82 6.44 10.10
CA GLU A 205 9.56 5.90 8.97
C GLU A 205 9.54 6.84 7.76
N TYR A 206 8.40 7.48 7.47
CA TYR A 206 8.32 8.51 6.43
C TYR A 206 9.18 9.74 6.76
N ASP A 207 9.18 10.19 8.01
CA ASP A 207 9.99 11.35 8.45
C ASP A 207 11.51 11.10 8.36
N LYS A 208 11.96 9.88 8.61
CA LYS A 208 13.36 9.45 8.44
C LYS A 208 13.78 9.34 6.99
N ASP A 209 12.86 9.08 6.07
CA ASP A 209 13.13 8.87 4.65
C ASP A 209 13.32 10.21 3.91
N LYS A 210 14.53 10.75 4.00
CA LYS A 210 14.88 12.04 3.39
C LYS A 210 14.68 12.05 1.88
N THR A 211 14.97 10.92 1.22
CA THR A 211 14.83 10.79 -0.23
C THR A 211 13.38 10.92 -0.65
N LEU A 212 12.52 10.13 -0.03
CA LEU A 212 11.08 10.13 -0.36
C LEU A 212 10.43 11.47 -0.01
N LYS A 213 10.77 12.06 1.15
CA LYS A 213 10.29 13.40 1.53
C LYS A 213 10.68 14.46 0.51
N SER A 214 11.94 14.50 0.10
CA SER A 214 12.42 15.47 -0.90
C SER A 214 11.73 15.28 -2.25
N MET A 215 11.52 14.05 -2.69
CA MET A 215 10.83 13.76 -3.95
C MET A 215 9.34 14.08 -3.92
N MET A 216 8.70 13.98 -2.77
CA MET A 216 7.31 14.39 -2.55
C MET A 216 7.16 15.91 -2.34
N GLY A 217 8.24 16.61 -2.03
CA GLY A 217 8.30 18.02 -1.70
C GLY A 217 8.31 18.27 -0.19
N ASP A 218 9.25 19.09 0.27
CA ASP A 218 9.47 19.34 1.70
C ASP A 218 8.29 20.05 2.36
N GLU A 219 7.68 21.00 1.67
CA GLU A 219 6.47 21.72 2.16
C GLU A 219 5.30 20.74 2.33
N PHE A 220 5.01 19.95 1.31
CA PHE A 220 3.98 18.90 1.37
C PHE A 220 4.26 17.93 2.52
N SER A 221 5.47 17.41 2.61
CA SER A 221 5.85 16.42 3.61
C SER A 221 5.69 16.94 5.04
N THR A 222 6.07 18.22 5.27
CA THR A 222 5.91 18.89 6.56
C THR A 222 4.43 19.05 6.92
N ALA A 223 3.61 19.52 6.00
CA ALA A 223 2.17 19.71 6.21
C ALA A 223 1.47 18.36 6.43
N TYR A 224 1.82 17.34 5.64
CA TYR A 224 1.28 15.99 5.76
C TYR A 224 1.59 15.36 7.13
N LEU A 225 2.84 15.41 7.55
CA LEU A 225 3.27 14.89 8.86
C LEU A 225 2.52 15.61 9.99
N LYS A 226 2.43 16.93 9.95
CA LYS A 226 1.69 17.73 10.95
C LYS A 226 0.22 17.27 11.04
N LEU A 227 -0.46 17.17 9.91
CA LEU A 227 -1.86 16.73 9.84
C LEU A 227 -2.04 15.32 10.42
N LYS A 228 -1.15 14.39 10.05
CA LYS A 228 -1.26 12.98 10.46
C LYS A 228 -0.85 12.75 11.91
N HIS A 229 0.10 13.50 12.44
CA HIS A 229 0.36 13.52 13.88
C HIS A 229 -0.82 14.04 14.69
N GLN A 230 -1.55 15.05 14.19
CA GLN A 230 -2.77 15.51 14.83
C GLN A 230 -3.86 14.43 14.87
N GLU A 231 -4.04 13.66 13.76
CA GLU A 231 -4.95 12.50 13.73
C GLU A 231 -4.54 11.45 14.78
N TRP A 232 -3.25 11.12 14.84
CA TRP A 232 -2.73 10.18 15.83
C TRP A 232 -2.96 10.65 17.26
N ASN A 233 -2.65 11.89 17.59
CA ASN A 233 -2.83 12.45 18.92
C ASN A 233 -4.32 12.46 19.33
N SER A 234 -5.22 12.80 18.40
CA SER A 234 -6.66 12.72 18.64
C SER A 234 -7.14 11.30 18.92
N TYR A 235 -6.58 10.31 18.19
CA TYR A 235 -6.90 8.91 18.42
C TYR A 235 -6.40 8.41 19.78
N VAL A 236 -5.17 8.73 20.17
CA VAL A 236 -4.57 8.29 21.45
C VAL A 236 -5.24 8.94 22.65
N SER A 237 -5.75 10.17 22.51
CA SER A 237 -6.47 10.84 23.57
C SER A 237 -7.94 10.37 23.74
N HIS A 238 -8.41 9.49 22.83
CA HIS A 238 -9.76 8.96 22.91
C HIS A 238 -9.82 7.71 23.79
N PHE A 239 -10.63 7.75 24.84
CA PHE A 239 -10.88 6.58 25.70
C PHE A 239 -11.84 5.60 25.03
N SER A 240 -11.37 4.40 24.78
CA SER A 240 -12.16 3.33 24.17
C SER A 240 -12.93 2.51 25.19
N ARG A 241 -14.02 1.90 24.76
CA ARG A 241 -14.75 0.95 25.59
C ARG A 241 -13.86 -0.23 26.03
N TRP A 242 -12.94 -0.68 25.16
CA TRP A 242 -12.00 -1.75 25.49
C TRP A 242 -11.09 -1.37 26.68
N GLU A 243 -10.61 -0.12 26.75
CA GLU A 243 -9.80 0.35 27.88
C GLU A 243 -10.60 0.31 29.18
N HIS A 244 -11.85 0.80 29.18
CA HIS A 244 -12.72 0.70 30.35
C HIS A 244 -12.97 -0.75 30.79
N GLU A 245 -13.22 -1.66 29.85
CA GLU A 245 -13.50 -3.06 30.14
C GLU A 245 -12.26 -3.85 30.62
N ASN A 246 -11.04 -3.41 30.31
CA ASN A 246 -9.82 -4.19 30.56
C ASN A 246 -8.83 -3.51 31.52
N THR A 247 -9.02 -2.23 31.84
CA THR A 247 -8.03 -1.50 32.64
C THR A 247 -8.63 -0.71 33.81
N LEU A 248 -9.96 -0.74 34.04
CA LEU A 248 -10.60 0.05 35.07
C LEU A 248 -10.20 -0.42 36.49
N ASP A 249 -10.00 -1.70 36.68
CA ASP A 249 -9.77 -2.34 37.98
C ASP A 249 -8.28 -2.74 38.20
N ILE A 250 -7.33 -2.03 37.56
CA ILE A 250 -5.90 -2.29 37.76
C ILE A 250 -5.39 -1.48 38.96
#